data_c3650e24e9f55736d97502c0aae22199
#
_entry.id   c3650e24e9f55736d97502c0aae22199
#
_cell.length_a   1.000
_cell.length_b   1.000
_cell.length_c   1.000
_cell.angle_alpha   90.00
_cell.angle_beta   90.00
_cell.angle_gamma   90.00
#
_symmetry.space_group_name_H-M   'P 1'
#
loop_
_entity.id
_entity.type
_entity.pdbx_description
1 polymer ?
#
loop_
_entity_poly.entity_id
_entity_poly.type
_entity_poly.pdbx_seq_one_letter_code
_entity_poly.pdbx_strand_id
1 'polypeptide(L)'
;NYIHRAEAEEEIRLKFLESDTGLMYLITGVRGSGKTVFMANIVDHVSQDKEWIVVDLNNNLDLFKSTYAKLSASHKIGIPQVSTKLELSAPGITLSLQEKDMQYSSLETAIEEQLNKAKKKHLKVLLAIDEITNNEETKKFITSFHIFIRHKLPVYLICNGLPGQV
;
A
#
# COMPACT_ATOMS: atom_id res chain seq x y z
N ASN A 1 -5.86 26.99 6.71
CA ASN A 1 -6.23 26.53 8.05
C ASN A 1 -6.76 25.09 7.92
N TYR A 2 -6.00 24.12 8.41
CA TYR A 2 -6.46 22.74 8.52
C TYR A 2 -7.45 22.62 9.68
N ILE A 3 -8.65 22.11 9.41
CA ILE A 3 -9.63 21.80 10.46
C ILE A 3 -9.34 20.37 10.90
N HIS A 4 -8.88 20.21 12.13
CA HIS A 4 -8.59 18.90 12.69
C HIS A 4 -9.87 18.09 12.83
N ARG A 5 -9.90 16.91 12.22
CA ARG A 5 -11.04 15.98 12.24
C ARG A 5 -10.71 14.78 13.13
N ALA A 6 -10.29 15.07 14.36
CA ALA A 6 -9.77 14.09 15.30
C ALA A 6 -10.68 12.85 15.48
N GLU A 7 -12.00 13.06 15.55
CA GLU A 7 -12.94 11.94 15.71
C GLU A 7 -12.94 11.00 14.49
N ALA A 8 -12.91 11.56 13.27
CA ALA A 8 -12.90 10.75 12.05
C ALA A 8 -11.53 10.06 11.82
N GLU A 9 -10.43 10.73 12.17
CA GLU A 9 -9.09 10.13 12.14
C GLU A 9 -9.02 8.95 13.09
N GLU A 10 -9.52 9.13 14.32
CA GLU A 10 -9.53 8.09 15.34
C GLU A 10 -10.44 6.92 14.97
N GLU A 11 -11.62 7.18 14.43
CA GLU A 11 -12.53 6.13 13.96
C GLU A 11 -11.89 5.25 12.89
N ILE A 12 -11.26 5.85 11.86
CA ILE A 12 -10.60 5.09 10.80
C ILE A 12 -9.41 4.32 11.36
N ARG A 13 -8.62 4.93 12.23
CA ARG A 13 -7.49 4.29 12.89
C ARG A 13 -7.93 3.04 13.66
N LEU A 14 -8.94 3.16 14.50
CA LEU A 14 -9.48 2.04 15.28
C LEU A 14 -9.98 0.93 14.37
N LYS A 15 -10.70 1.26 13.30
CA LYS A 15 -11.17 0.25 12.34
C LYS A 15 -10.01 -0.50 11.66
N PHE A 16 -8.90 0.16 11.34
CA PHE A 16 -7.71 -0.54 10.83
C PHE A 16 -7.13 -1.47 11.89
N LEU A 17 -6.97 -1.01 13.12
CA LEU A 17 -6.36 -1.81 14.19
C LEU A 17 -7.21 -3.01 14.59
N GLU A 18 -8.51 -2.84 14.68
CA GLU A 18 -9.45 -3.87 15.14
C GLU A 18 -9.84 -4.88 14.06
N SER A 19 -9.70 -4.51 12.78
CA SER A 19 -10.11 -5.41 11.70
C SER A 19 -9.10 -6.53 11.45
N ASP A 20 -9.61 -7.75 11.41
CA ASP A 20 -8.86 -8.93 10.98
C ASP A 20 -8.92 -9.17 9.46
N THR A 21 -9.73 -8.38 8.76
CA THR A 21 -9.89 -8.45 7.30
C THR A 21 -9.48 -7.14 6.67
N GLY A 22 -8.92 -7.22 5.46
CA GLY A 22 -8.52 -6.02 4.71
C GLY A 22 -9.67 -5.02 4.53
N LEU A 23 -9.35 -3.75 4.69
CA LEU A 23 -10.27 -2.62 4.52
C LEU A 23 -9.71 -1.65 3.50
N MET A 24 -10.60 -0.93 2.83
CA MET A 24 -10.24 0.16 1.93
C MET A 24 -10.99 1.44 2.35
N TYR A 25 -10.24 2.53 2.49
CA TYR A 25 -10.79 3.86 2.69
C TYR A 25 -10.40 4.78 1.54
N LEU A 26 -11.41 5.46 0.99
CA LEU A 26 -11.23 6.51 0.00
C LEU A 26 -11.66 7.86 0.60
N ILE A 27 -10.71 8.77 0.72
CA ILE A 27 -10.93 10.13 1.20
C ILE A 27 -11.16 11.03 0.00
N THR A 28 -12.36 11.59 -0.13
CA THR A 28 -12.70 12.52 -1.21
C THR A 28 -12.95 13.93 -0.69
N GLY A 29 -12.70 14.92 -1.51
CA GLY A 29 -12.97 16.32 -1.17
C GLY A 29 -12.31 17.28 -2.16
N VAL A 30 -12.72 18.53 -2.14
CA VAL A 30 -12.18 19.57 -3.02
C VAL A 30 -10.69 19.81 -2.79
N ARG A 31 -10.03 20.42 -3.74
CA ARG A 31 -8.61 20.78 -3.62
C ARG A 31 -8.42 21.73 -2.41
N GLY A 32 -7.38 21.53 -1.62
CA GLY A 32 -7.11 22.32 -0.42
C GLY A 32 -7.95 21.97 0.82
N SER A 33 -8.80 20.94 0.77
CA SER A 33 -9.60 20.51 1.94
C SER A 33 -8.82 19.76 3.01
N GLY A 34 -7.50 19.59 2.86
CA GLY A 34 -6.64 18.93 3.85
C GLY A 34 -6.63 17.39 3.80
N LYS A 35 -7.07 16.77 2.68
CA LYS A 35 -7.10 15.30 2.53
C LYS A 35 -5.75 14.63 2.79
N THR A 36 -4.68 15.18 2.20
CA THR A 36 -3.32 14.66 2.36
C THR A 36 -2.88 14.69 3.81
N VAL A 37 -3.14 15.81 4.54
CA VAL A 37 -2.80 15.92 5.96
C VAL A 37 -3.63 14.94 6.80
N PHE A 38 -4.92 14.83 6.52
CA PHE A 38 -5.82 13.89 7.20
C PHE A 38 -5.34 12.44 7.01
N MET A 39 -5.00 12.06 5.78
CA MET A 39 -4.47 10.72 5.49
C MET A 39 -3.11 10.50 6.17
N ALA A 40 -2.21 11.48 6.10
CA ALA A 40 -0.89 11.40 6.73
C ALA A 40 -0.99 11.18 8.25
N ASN A 41 -1.89 11.88 8.94
CA ASN A 41 -2.09 11.68 10.38
C ASN A 41 -2.49 10.23 10.71
N ILE A 42 -3.40 9.64 9.92
CA ILE A 42 -3.82 8.24 10.11
C ILE A 42 -2.65 7.30 9.85
N VAL A 43 -1.93 7.49 8.75
CA VAL A 43 -0.77 6.69 8.35
C VAL A 43 0.34 6.74 9.41
N ASP A 44 0.65 7.94 9.91
CA ASP A 44 1.65 8.13 10.95
C ASP A 44 1.29 7.38 12.25
N HIS A 45 0.04 7.46 12.68
CA HIS A 45 -0.42 6.72 13.86
C HIS A 45 -0.33 5.20 13.67
N VAL A 46 -0.76 4.68 12.51
CA VAL A 46 -0.67 3.23 12.21
C VAL A 46 0.79 2.79 12.14
N SER A 47 1.69 3.62 11.62
CA SER A 47 3.12 3.30 11.49
C SER A 47 3.85 3.11 12.82
N GLN A 48 3.32 3.68 13.92
CA GLN A 48 3.88 3.53 15.26
C GLN A 48 3.66 2.13 15.84
N ASP A 49 2.71 1.39 15.32
CA ASP A 49 2.44 0.02 15.73
C ASP A 49 3.42 -0.94 15.04
N LYS A 50 4.08 -1.79 15.86
CA LYS A 50 5.10 -2.73 15.39
C LYS A 50 4.55 -3.83 14.49
N GLU A 51 3.26 -4.12 14.58
CA GLU A 51 2.59 -5.13 13.76
C GLU A 51 2.26 -4.62 12.35
N TRP A 52 2.45 -3.33 12.09
CA TRP A 52 2.13 -2.74 10.80
C TRP A 52 3.36 -2.46 9.94
N ILE A 53 3.20 -2.73 8.66
CA ILE A 53 4.09 -2.28 7.58
C ILE A 53 3.32 -1.23 6.79
N VAL A 54 3.83 -0.01 6.75
CA VAL A 54 3.25 1.06 5.94
C VAL A 54 4.03 1.18 4.64
N VAL A 55 3.31 1.25 3.54
CA VAL A 55 3.83 1.37 2.17
C VAL A 55 3.20 2.58 1.52
N ASP A 56 3.92 3.70 1.50
CA ASP A 56 3.52 4.89 0.76
C ASP A 56 3.75 4.69 -0.72
N LEU A 57 2.73 4.87 -1.52
CA LEU A 57 2.77 4.70 -2.97
C LEU A 57 2.56 6.05 -3.67
N ASN A 58 3.36 6.31 -4.69
CA ASN A 58 3.20 7.47 -5.55
C ASN A 58 2.36 7.07 -6.77
N ASN A 59 1.23 7.74 -6.98
CA ASN A 59 0.33 7.49 -8.10
C ASN A 59 0.96 7.76 -9.49
N ASN A 60 2.08 8.49 -9.55
CA ASN A 60 2.82 8.73 -10.80
C ASN A 60 3.82 7.62 -11.15
N LEU A 61 3.91 6.57 -10.34
CA LEU A 61 4.78 5.42 -10.54
C LEU A 61 3.94 4.16 -10.72
N ASP A 62 4.52 3.13 -11.33
CA ASP A 62 3.90 1.81 -11.43
C ASP A 62 3.56 1.28 -10.03
N LEU A 63 2.27 1.21 -9.71
CA LEU A 63 1.78 0.83 -8.38
C LEU A 63 2.18 -0.60 -8.01
N PHE A 64 2.15 -1.55 -8.95
CA PHE A 64 2.53 -2.93 -8.69
C PHE A 64 4.02 -3.07 -8.41
N LYS A 65 4.87 -2.48 -9.26
CA LYS A 65 6.32 -2.50 -9.06
C LYS A 65 6.71 -1.82 -7.76
N SER A 66 6.12 -0.64 -7.48
CA SER A 66 6.39 0.11 -6.26
C SER A 66 5.97 -0.65 -5.00
N THR A 67 4.80 -1.30 -5.02
CA THR A 67 4.32 -2.13 -3.91
C THR A 67 5.25 -3.31 -3.67
N TYR A 68 5.59 -4.06 -4.71
CA TYR A 68 6.49 -5.19 -4.60
C TYR A 68 7.86 -4.79 -4.07
N ALA A 69 8.46 -3.72 -4.63
CA ALA A 69 9.77 -3.23 -4.23
C ALA A 69 9.81 -2.84 -2.74
N LYS A 70 8.81 -2.08 -2.28
CA LYS A 70 8.75 -1.62 -0.88
C LYS A 70 8.46 -2.74 0.10
N LEU A 71 7.59 -3.69 -0.25
CA LEU A 71 7.35 -4.88 0.57
C LEU A 71 8.60 -5.75 0.67
N SER A 72 9.28 -5.97 -0.44
CA SER A 72 10.51 -6.77 -0.49
C SER A 72 11.67 -6.13 0.28
N ALA A 73 11.73 -4.79 0.34
CA ALA A 73 12.73 -4.05 1.12
C ALA A 73 12.39 -3.98 2.63
N SER A 74 11.20 -4.40 3.05
CA SER A 74 10.80 -4.34 4.45
C SER A 74 11.53 -5.36 5.29
N HIS A 75 12.34 -4.89 6.25
CA HIS A 75 13.03 -5.76 7.21
C HIS A 75 12.08 -6.61 8.06
N LYS A 76 10.84 -6.17 8.24
CA LYS A 76 9.82 -6.92 8.99
C LYS A 76 9.40 -8.20 8.26
N ILE A 77 9.33 -8.19 6.93
CA ILE A 77 8.99 -9.38 6.12
C ILE A 77 10.19 -10.34 6.03
N GLY A 78 11.41 -9.82 6.11
CA GLY A 78 12.65 -10.57 5.99
C GLY A 78 13.28 -10.44 4.60
N ILE A 79 14.54 -10.86 4.49
CA ILE A 79 15.30 -10.80 3.25
C ILE A 79 14.60 -11.69 2.22
N PRO A 80 14.32 -11.20 1.00
CA PRO A 80 13.80 -12.05 -0.06
C PRO A 80 14.76 -13.23 -0.28
N GLN A 81 14.26 -14.46 -0.17
CA GLN A 81 15.02 -15.56 -0.74
C GLN A 81 14.95 -15.37 -2.27
N VAL A 82 16.07 -14.91 -2.81
CA VAL A 82 16.24 -14.67 -4.24
C VAL A 82 16.21 -16.03 -4.97
N SER A 83 15.02 -16.43 -5.34
CA SER A 83 14.85 -17.46 -6.37
C SER A 83 14.42 -16.79 -7.67
N THR A 84 15.23 -15.89 -8.17
CA THR A 84 15.44 -15.47 -9.56
C THR A 84 16.16 -14.12 -9.54
N LYS A 85 17.40 -14.12 -9.99
CA LYS A 85 18.30 -13.01 -10.32
C LYS A 85 17.71 -11.60 -10.32
N LEU A 86 17.46 -11.05 -9.13
CA LEU A 86 17.29 -9.64 -8.89
C LEU A 86 18.53 -9.19 -8.11
N GLU A 87 19.52 -8.68 -8.81
CA GLU A 87 20.71 -8.12 -8.19
C GLU A 87 20.33 -6.80 -7.51
N LEU A 88 20.27 -6.83 -6.18
CA LEU A 88 20.19 -5.64 -5.35
C LEU A 88 21.59 -5.08 -5.17
N SER A 89 21.93 -4.03 -5.89
CA SER A 89 23.12 -3.24 -5.63
C SER A 89 22.79 -2.14 -4.62
N ALA A 90 23.42 -2.15 -3.44
CA ALA A 90 23.39 -1.05 -2.46
C ALA A 90 24.69 -0.21 -2.62
N PRO A 91 24.74 1.08 -2.32
CA PRO A 91 23.82 2.03 -1.74
C PRO A 91 23.25 3.02 -2.78
N GLY A 92 21.98 3.10 -2.80
CA GLY A 92 21.18 3.71 -3.83
C GLY A 92 20.56 2.55 -4.59
N ILE A 93 19.51 1.93 -4.00
CA ILE A 93 18.87 0.72 -4.53
C ILE A 93 18.39 1.01 -5.95
N THR A 94 19.23 0.74 -6.94
CA THR A 94 18.81 0.62 -8.33
C THR A 94 18.27 -0.79 -8.48
N LEU A 95 16.97 -0.96 -8.37
CA LEU A 95 16.29 -2.15 -8.83
C LEU A 95 16.48 -2.21 -10.35
N SER A 96 17.58 -2.83 -10.79
CA SER A 96 17.66 -3.29 -12.16
C SER A 96 16.78 -4.54 -12.32
N LEU A 97 15.46 -4.28 -12.29
CA LEU A 97 14.52 -5.16 -12.96
C LEU A 97 14.99 -5.17 -14.41
N GLN A 98 15.41 -6.30 -14.95
CA GLN A 98 15.46 -6.44 -16.39
C GLN A 98 14.04 -6.16 -16.88
N GLU A 99 13.86 -4.98 -17.48
CA GLU A 99 12.58 -4.35 -17.85
C GLU A 99 11.83 -5.06 -18.98
N LYS A 100 12.20 -6.28 -19.31
CA LYS A 100 11.53 -7.04 -20.35
C LYS A 100 10.76 -8.20 -19.70
N ASP A 101 9.44 -8.05 -19.69
CA ASP A 101 8.44 -9.14 -19.57
C ASP A 101 8.01 -9.65 -18.19
N MET A 102 8.09 -8.90 -17.11
CA MET A 102 7.22 -9.23 -15.99
C MET A 102 5.79 -8.73 -16.31
N GLN A 103 4.94 -9.63 -16.78
CA GLN A 103 3.51 -9.36 -16.94
C GLN A 103 2.89 -9.00 -15.58
N TYR A 104 1.85 -8.18 -15.57
CA TYR A 104 1.13 -7.77 -14.33
C TYR A 104 0.74 -8.96 -13.45
N SER A 105 0.38 -10.10 -14.05
CA SER A 105 0.07 -11.34 -13.35
C SER A 105 1.24 -11.88 -12.50
N SER A 106 2.48 -11.71 -12.93
CA SER A 106 3.65 -12.14 -12.16
C SER A 106 3.95 -11.21 -10.99
N LEU A 107 3.72 -9.89 -11.14
CA LEU A 107 3.84 -8.93 -10.04
C LEU A 107 2.74 -9.11 -8.99
N GLU A 108 1.49 -9.33 -9.41
CA GLU A 108 0.39 -9.66 -8.51
C GLU A 108 0.72 -10.88 -7.66
N THR A 109 1.17 -11.97 -8.28
CA THR A 109 1.60 -13.19 -7.57
C THR A 109 2.76 -12.91 -6.60
N ALA A 110 3.76 -12.14 -7.03
CA ALA A 110 4.90 -11.80 -6.20
C ALA A 110 4.49 -10.93 -4.97
N ILE A 111 3.56 -10.00 -5.14
CA ILE A 111 2.98 -9.22 -4.04
C ILE A 111 2.22 -10.15 -3.10
N GLU A 112 1.40 -11.05 -3.63
CA GLU A 112 0.65 -12.02 -2.83
C GLU A 112 1.58 -12.89 -1.98
N GLU A 113 2.72 -13.32 -2.51
CA GLU A 113 3.73 -14.05 -1.75
C GLU A 113 4.29 -13.22 -0.59
N GLN A 114 4.58 -11.93 -0.79
CA GLN A 114 5.03 -11.04 0.29
C GLN A 114 3.96 -10.85 1.36
N LEU A 115 2.70 -10.68 0.96
CA LEU A 115 1.57 -10.58 1.88
C LEU A 115 1.36 -11.87 2.68
N ASN A 116 1.55 -13.04 2.08
CA ASN A 116 1.53 -14.32 2.78
C ASN A 116 2.67 -14.45 3.80
N LYS A 117 3.87 -13.93 3.49
CA LYS A 117 4.97 -13.86 4.47
C LYS A 117 4.62 -12.93 5.64
N ALA A 118 4.02 -11.77 5.36
CA ALA A 118 3.53 -10.85 6.38
C ALA A 118 2.50 -11.55 7.28
N LYS A 119 1.53 -12.26 6.69
CA LYS A 119 0.51 -13.03 7.41
C LYS A 119 1.09 -14.07 8.37
N LYS A 120 2.10 -14.83 7.91
CA LYS A 120 2.80 -15.82 8.75
C LYS A 120 3.51 -15.21 9.96
N LYS A 121 3.85 -13.92 9.88
CA LYS A 121 4.50 -13.16 10.94
C LYS A 121 3.53 -12.31 11.76
N HIS A 122 2.24 -12.49 11.55
CA HIS A 122 1.18 -11.68 12.17
C HIS A 122 1.32 -10.17 11.90
N LEU A 123 1.87 -9.82 10.74
CA LEU A 123 2.01 -8.43 10.32
C LEU A 123 0.85 -8.02 9.41
N LYS A 124 0.42 -6.77 9.55
CA LYS A 124 -0.57 -6.11 8.70
C LYS A 124 0.13 -5.14 7.74
N VAL A 125 -0.39 -4.97 6.53
CA VAL A 125 0.19 -4.09 5.51
C VAL A 125 -0.79 -2.99 5.14
N LEU A 126 -0.44 -1.74 5.38
CA LEU A 126 -1.21 -0.57 4.94
C LEU A 126 -0.55 0.03 3.69
N LEU A 127 -1.28 0.03 2.59
CA LEU A 127 -0.92 0.75 1.37
C LEU A 127 -1.55 2.15 1.42
N ALA A 128 -0.76 3.19 1.21
CA ALA A 128 -1.24 4.57 1.20
C ALA A 128 -0.95 5.21 -0.16
N ILE A 129 -1.99 5.74 -0.83
CA ILE A 129 -1.88 6.36 -2.15
C ILE A 129 -2.42 7.78 -2.08
N ASP A 130 -1.56 8.77 -2.28
CA ASP A 130 -1.98 10.17 -2.37
C ASP A 130 -2.37 10.52 -3.83
N GLU A 131 -3.42 11.31 -3.98
CA GLU A 131 -3.94 11.78 -5.26
C GLU A 131 -4.26 10.66 -6.28
N ILE A 132 -4.98 9.61 -5.85
CA ILE A 132 -5.38 8.53 -6.74
C ILE A 132 -6.24 9.07 -7.90
N THR A 133 -5.99 8.59 -9.12
CA THR A 133 -6.71 8.97 -10.33
C THR A 133 -7.35 7.76 -11.01
N ASN A 134 -8.48 7.99 -11.67
CA ASN A 134 -9.21 6.94 -12.40
C ASN A 134 -8.53 6.65 -13.75
N ASN A 135 -7.51 5.81 -13.71
CA ASN A 135 -6.83 5.31 -14.91
C ASN A 135 -6.80 3.77 -14.91
N GLU A 136 -6.38 3.18 -16.02
CA GLU A 136 -6.39 1.72 -16.19
C GLU A 136 -5.46 1.00 -15.22
N GLU A 137 -4.34 1.60 -14.85
CA GLU A 137 -3.40 1.03 -13.88
C GLU A 137 -4.02 0.99 -12.49
N THR A 138 -4.61 2.11 -12.05
CA THR A 138 -5.33 2.19 -10.78
C THR A 138 -6.47 1.17 -10.71
N LYS A 139 -7.27 1.03 -11.77
CA LYS A 139 -8.35 0.04 -11.81
C LYS A 139 -7.83 -1.38 -11.65
N LYS A 140 -6.75 -1.73 -12.37
CA LYS A 140 -6.10 -3.04 -12.23
C LYS A 140 -5.60 -3.26 -10.81
N PHE A 141 -4.92 -2.26 -10.24
CA PHE A 141 -4.39 -2.33 -8.89
C PHE A 141 -5.49 -2.55 -7.84
N ILE A 142 -6.59 -1.79 -7.91
CA ILE A 142 -7.75 -1.95 -7.02
C ILE A 142 -8.40 -3.33 -7.21
N THR A 143 -8.48 -3.83 -8.44
CA THR A 143 -8.99 -5.18 -8.70
C THR A 143 -8.14 -6.24 -8.02
N SER A 144 -6.82 -6.17 -8.14
CA SER A 144 -5.90 -7.08 -7.46
C SER A 144 -5.98 -6.94 -5.94
N PHE A 145 -6.13 -5.71 -5.43
CA PHE A 145 -6.34 -5.48 -4.00
C PHE A 145 -7.59 -6.21 -3.47
N HIS A 146 -8.70 -6.18 -4.21
CA HIS A 146 -9.89 -6.95 -3.85
C HIS A 146 -9.65 -8.47 -3.91
N ILE A 147 -8.80 -8.97 -4.79
CA ILE A 147 -8.40 -10.38 -4.82
C ILE A 147 -7.63 -10.72 -3.54
N PHE A 148 -6.67 -9.89 -3.15
CA PHE A 148 -5.90 -10.10 -1.91
C PHE A 148 -6.80 -10.14 -0.66
N ILE A 149 -7.81 -9.26 -0.58
CA ILE A 149 -8.80 -9.31 0.51
C ILE A 149 -9.58 -10.64 0.49
N ARG A 150 -10.06 -11.09 -0.68
CA ARG A 150 -10.77 -12.38 -0.81
C ARG A 150 -9.90 -13.57 -0.37
N HIS A 151 -8.60 -13.50 -0.60
CA HIS A 151 -7.62 -14.49 -0.14
C HIS A 151 -7.28 -14.33 1.36
N LYS A 152 -7.98 -13.44 2.07
CA LYS A 152 -7.78 -13.17 3.51
C LYS A 152 -6.34 -12.78 3.83
N LEU A 153 -5.72 -12.01 2.95
CA LEU A 153 -4.39 -11.44 3.18
C LEU A 153 -4.50 -10.18 4.05
N PRO A 154 -3.51 -9.91 4.91
CA PRO A 154 -3.54 -8.81 5.87
C PRO A 154 -3.16 -7.49 5.18
N VAL A 155 -3.91 -7.08 4.17
CA VAL A 155 -3.65 -5.87 3.38
C VAL A 155 -4.80 -4.88 3.49
N TYR A 156 -4.45 -3.63 3.70
CA TYR A 156 -5.33 -2.50 3.90
C TYR A 156 -4.94 -1.39 2.93
N LEU A 157 -5.89 -0.57 2.52
CA LEU A 157 -5.65 0.52 1.59
C LEU A 157 -6.30 1.81 2.10
N ILE A 158 -5.53 2.87 2.13
CA ILE A 158 -6.04 4.23 2.29
C ILE A 158 -5.59 5.06 1.09
N CYS A 159 -6.52 5.74 0.46
CA CYS A 159 -6.20 6.62 -0.64
C CYS A 159 -7.04 7.91 -0.58
N ASN A 160 -6.54 8.95 -1.20
CA ASN A 160 -7.31 10.17 -1.37
C ASN A 160 -7.38 10.57 -2.85
N GLY A 161 -8.39 11.34 -3.20
CA GLY A 161 -8.58 11.80 -4.58
C GLY A 161 -9.57 12.95 -4.69
N LEU A 162 -9.68 13.50 -5.89
CA LEU A 162 -10.65 14.52 -6.19
C LEU A 162 -12.01 13.89 -6.55
N PRO A 163 -13.13 14.49 -6.14
CA PRO A 163 -14.45 14.04 -6.59
C PRO A 163 -14.52 14.03 -8.11
N GLY A 164 -14.99 12.91 -8.70
CA GLY A 164 -15.09 12.73 -10.13
C GLY A 164 -13.80 12.29 -10.85
N GLN A 165 -12.70 12.16 -10.14
CA GLN A 165 -11.43 11.60 -10.65
C GLN A 165 -11.11 10.22 -10.03
N VAL A 166 -12.02 9.72 -9.23
CA VAL A 166 -11.89 8.41 -8.56
C VAL A 166 -13.02 7.50 -8.99
#